data_60f6b2490b40be4a7d0ffdf6866f7d33
#
_entry.id   60f6b2490b40be4a7d0ffdf6866f7d33
#
_cell.length_a   1.000
_cell.length_b   1.000
_cell.length_c   1.000
_cell.angle_alpha   90.00
_cell.angle_beta   90.00
_cell.angle_gamma   90.00
#
_symmetry.space_group_name_H-M   'P 1'
#
loop_
_entity.id
_entity.type
_entity.pdbx_description
1 polymer ?
#
loop_
_entity_poly.entity_id
_entity_poly.type
_entity_poly.pdbx_seq_one_letter_code
_entity_poly.pdbx_strand_id
1 'polypeptide(L)'
;GLFVFQWILGYYNMKISGAFESFESVPGIVRYVIMAISGIGVLWYIQVLWIFSMLLLLVRKIERDRIWKKGEKTPVWLLVLLTAFVYGFSQVLNTPIVTVYRFGIYGFCFFTGYFIFSHDEVVERLSKWCGIFLIVTGATGIFYTIYYFGENYAVEPVLNNLPACIYCWFSILAILAFMKKYGNSENKVSRWMSKKSWGIYVFHYLSLACVAYYLRCFASELSAGIVYIVVGISAFAGALLLYEIISRIPIIRWCVLGLKKEKKHV
;
A
#
# COMPACT_ATOMS: atom_id res chain seq x y z
N GLY A 1 -18.51 4.57 -4.12
CA GLY A 1 -18.90 5.32 -2.91
C GLY A 1 -17.71 5.85 -2.12
N LEU A 2 -16.75 5.00 -1.85
CA LEU A 2 -15.53 5.38 -1.12
C LEU A 2 -14.74 6.47 -1.86
N PHE A 3 -14.58 6.37 -3.18
CA PHE A 3 -13.88 7.37 -3.99
C PHE A 3 -14.56 8.73 -4.01
N VAL A 4 -15.87 8.77 -4.17
CA VAL A 4 -16.62 10.03 -4.16
C VAL A 4 -16.44 10.73 -2.81
N PHE A 5 -16.54 9.97 -1.72
CA PHE A 5 -16.33 10.49 -0.38
C PHE A 5 -14.89 10.97 -0.15
N GLN A 6 -13.90 10.19 -0.63
CA GLN A 6 -12.49 10.58 -0.59
C GLN A 6 -12.21 11.87 -1.37
N TRP A 7 -12.77 12.00 -2.57
CA TRP A 7 -12.54 13.20 -3.40
C TRP A 7 -13.14 14.45 -2.78
N ILE A 8 -14.32 14.33 -2.15
CA ILE A 8 -14.91 15.44 -1.42
C ILE A 8 -14.01 15.84 -0.25
N LEU A 9 -13.60 14.88 0.58
CA LEU A 9 -12.69 15.13 1.70
C LEU A 9 -11.34 15.66 1.24
N GLY A 10 -10.79 15.10 0.16
CA GLY A 10 -9.52 15.51 -0.44
C GLY A 10 -9.56 16.97 -0.87
N TYR A 11 -10.62 17.40 -1.54
CA TYR A 11 -10.81 18.80 -1.92
C TYR A 11 -10.79 19.72 -0.70
N TYR A 12 -11.58 19.42 0.34
CA TYR A 12 -11.62 20.24 1.55
C TYR A 12 -10.28 20.25 2.29
N ASN A 13 -9.62 19.10 2.39
CA ASN A 13 -8.31 18.99 3.03
C ASN A 13 -7.26 19.88 2.34
N MET A 14 -7.20 19.84 1.00
CA MET A 14 -6.28 20.68 0.23
C MET A 14 -6.65 22.16 0.29
N LYS A 15 -7.94 22.50 0.34
CA LYS A 15 -8.41 23.88 0.50
C LYS A 15 -8.01 24.46 1.85
N ILE A 16 -8.16 23.69 2.93
CA ILE A 16 -7.79 24.12 4.30
C ILE A 16 -6.27 24.24 4.47
N SER A 17 -5.50 23.38 3.80
CA SER A 17 -4.03 23.42 3.89
C SER A 17 -3.39 24.60 3.17
N GLY A 18 -4.14 25.34 2.34
CA GLY A 18 -3.60 26.44 1.53
C GLY A 18 -2.62 26.01 0.43
N ALA A 19 -2.45 24.70 0.23
CA ALA A 19 -1.43 24.13 -0.67
C ALA A 19 -1.61 24.55 -2.15
N PHE A 20 -2.75 25.12 -2.52
CA PHE A 20 -3.10 25.51 -3.88
C PHE A 20 -3.26 27.03 -4.09
N GLU A 21 -2.89 27.85 -3.14
CA GLU A 21 -2.90 29.30 -3.31
C GLU A 21 -1.95 29.77 -4.42
N SER A 22 -0.86 29.00 -4.66
CA SER A 22 0.10 29.28 -5.74
C SER A 22 -0.36 28.84 -7.14
N PHE A 23 -1.51 28.15 -7.27
CA PHE A 23 -2.02 27.64 -8.55
C PHE A 23 -3.20 28.47 -9.12
N GLU A 24 -3.19 29.77 -8.89
CA GLU A 24 -4.26 30.67 -9.39
C GLU A 24 -4.38 30.71 -10.91
N SER A 25 -3.31 30.43 -11.65
CA SER A 25 -3.28 30.37 -13.11
C SER A 25 -3.99 29.16 -13.72
N VAL A 26 -4.35 28.14 -12.93
CA VAL A 26 -4.95 26.89 -13.41
C VAL A 26 -6.47 27.04 -13.51
N PRO A 27 -7.12 26.62 -14.62
CA PRO A 27 -8.58 26.63 -14.75
C PRO A 27 -9.26 25.96 -13.57
N GLY A 28 -10.36 26.56 -13.05
CA GLY A 28 -11.01 26.14 -11.81
C GLY A 28 -11.42 24.68 -11.76
N ILE A 29 -11.88 24.09 -12.88
CA ILE A 29 -12.23 22.66 -12.98
C ILE A 29 -10.99 21.78 -12.82
N VAL A 30 -9.88 22.13 -13.48
CA VAL A 30 -8.62 21.36 -13.40
C VAL A 30 -8.06 21.43 -11.98
N ARG A 31 -8.08 22.61 -11.37
CA ARG A 31 -7.68 22.81 -9.97
C ARG A 31 -8.53 21.99 -9.02
N TYR A 32 -9.86 21.95 -9.20
CA TYR A 32 -10.76 21.11 -8.41
C TYR A 32 -10.38 19.62 -8.50
N VAL A 33 -10.15 19.11 -9.70
CA VAL A 33 -9.79 17.70 -9.93
C VAL A 33 -8.44 17.37 -9.29
N ILE A 34 -7.43 18.23 -9.45
CA ILE A 34 -6.11 18.02 -8.83
C ILE A 34 -6.24 18.01 -7.31
N MET A 35 -6.95 18.96 -6.70
CA MET A 35 -7.17 19.02 -5.26
C MET A 35 -7.90 17.78 -4.74
N ALA A 36 -8.94 17.34 -5.43
CA ALA A 36 -9.70 16.14 -5.05
C ALA A 36 -8.83 14.88 -5.10
N ILE A 37 -7.99 14.73 -6.12
CA ILE A 37 -7.12 13.56 -6.30
C ILE A 37 -5.92 13.60 -5.34
N SER A 38 -5.31 14.77 -5.12
CA SER A 38 -4.09 14.91 -4.30
C SER A 38 -4.39 14.89 -2.80
N GLY A 39 -5.57 15.35 -2.37
CA GLY A 39 -5.94 15.49 -0.96
C GLY A 39 -6.41 14.20 -0.28
N ILE A 40 -6.37 13.06 -0.95
CA ILE A 40 -6.85 11.77 -0.42
C ILE A 40 -5.97 11.19 0.71
N GLY A 41 -4.82 11.81 0.98
CA GLY A 41 -3.93 11.40 2.07
C GLY A 41 -3.52 9.94 1.99
N VAL A 42 -3.59 9.22 3.10
CA VAL A 42 -3.12 7.82 3.24
C VAL A 42 -3.93 6.79 2.44
N LEU A 43 -5.08 7.15 1.92
CA LEU A 43 -5.90 6.26 1.08
C LEU A 43 -5.49 6.29 -0.41
N TRP A 44 -4.41 6.98 -0.74
CA TRP A 44 -3.84 7.06 -2.09
C TRP A 44 -3.60 5.68 -2.72
N TYR A 45 -3.23 4.69 -1.92
CA TYR A 45 -2.96 3.34 -2.39
C TYR A 45 -4.19 2.66 -3.00
N ILE A 46 -5.38 2.88 -2.44
CA ILE A 46 -6.64 2.35 -2.99
C ILE A 46 -6.88 2.92 -4.39
N GLN A 47 -6.62 4.22 -4.58
CA GLN A 47 -6.77 4.86 -5.88
C GLN A 47 -5.81 4.30 -6.91
N VAL A 48 -4.55 4.09 -6.53
CA VAL A 48 -3.54 3.45 -7.38
C VAL A 48 -3.95 2.03 -7.75
N LEU A 49 -4.40 1.23 -6.79
CA LEU A 49 -4.93 -0.11 -7.05
C LEU A 49 -6.11 -0.09 -8.01
N TRP A 50 -7.02 0.86 -7.87
CA TRP A 50 -8.17 0.99 -8.78
C TRP A 50 -7.72 1.29 -10.21
N ILE A 51 -6.79 2.24 -10.40
CA ILE A 51 -6.24 2.59 -11.72
C ILE A 51 -5.61 1.35 -12.38
N PHE A 52 -4.74 0.63 -11.66
CA PHE A 52 -4.09 -0.57 -12.21
C PHE A 52 -5.06 -1.73 -12.42
N SER A 53 -6.12 -1.83 -11.62
CA SER A 53 -7.18 -2.82 -11.85
C SER A 53 -7.94 -2.53 -13.13
N MET A 54 -8.25 -1.27 -13.45
CA MET A 54 -8.87 -0.90 -14.72
C MET A 54 -7.94 -1.18 -15.91
N LEU A 55 -6.66 -0.83 -15.76
CA LEU A 55 -5.64 -1.18 -16.78
C LEU A 55 -5.53 -2.69 -16.97
N LEU A 56 -5.56 -3.48 -15.90
CA LEU A 56 -5.52 -4.94 -15.97
C LEU A 56 -6.70 -5.51 -16.76
N LEU A 57 -7.90 -4.96 -16.60
CA LEU A 57 -9.06 -5.38 -17.40
C LEU A 57 -8.83 -5.19 -18.90
N LEU A 58 -8.22 -4.04 -19.27
CA LEU A 58 -7.86 -3.77 -20.67
C LEU A 58 -6.77 -4.74 -21.16
N VAL A 59 -5.72 -4.91 -20.38
CA VAL A 59 -4.61 -5.83 -20.71
C VAL A 59 -5.12 -7.25 -20.90
N ARG A 60 -5.97 -7.76 -19.99
CA ARG A 60 -6.56 -9.10 -20.09
C ARG A 60 -7.42 -9.31 -21.34
N LYS A 61 -8.15 -8.27 -21.75
CA LYS A 61 -8.95 -8.33 -22.99
C LYS A 61 -8.04 -8.51 -24.22
N ILE A 62 -6.84 -7.94 -24.22
CA ILE A 62 -5.88 -8.01 -25.31
C ILE A 62 -5.09 -9.32 -25.27
N GLU A 63 -4.52 -9.66 -24.10
CA GLU A 63 -3.60 -10.79 -23.96
C GLU A 63 -4.30 -12.16 -23.86
N ARG A 64 -5.59 -12.20 -23.51
CA ARG A 64 -6.44 -13.41 -23.43
C ARG A 64 -5.83 -14.53 -22.58
N ASP A 65 -5.31 -14.16 -21.41
CA ASP A 65 -4.67 -15.06 -20.43
C ASP A 65 -3.43 -15.83 -20.97
N ARG A 66 -2.82 -15.39 -22.08
CA ARG A 66 -1.62 -16.03 -22.64
C ARG A 66 -0.39 -15.78 -21.78
N ILE A 67 -0.19 -14.54 -21.33
CA ILE A 67 0.91 -14.15 -20.46
C ILE A 67 0.71 -14.77 -19.08
N TRP A 68 -0.52 -14.74 -18.57
CA TRP A 68 -0.85 -15.32 -17.29
C TRP A 68 -0.50 -16.82 -17.26
N LYS A 69 -0.92 -17.62 -18.23
CA LYS A 69 -0.57 -19.05 -18.32
C LYS A 69 0.94 -19.31 -18.42
N LYS A 70 1.70 -18.42 -19.05
CA LYS A 70 3.17 -18.53 -19.11
C LYS A 70 3.80 -18.20 -17.75
N GLY A 71 3.16 -17.32 -16.95
CA GLY A 71 3.61 -16.92 -15.62
C GLY A 71 3.77 -18.08 -14.67
N GLU A 72 2.92 -19.10 -14.73
CA GLU A 72 2.99 -20.34 -13.93
C GLU A 72 4.34 -21.05 -14.02
N LYS A 73 5.00 -21.00 -15.18
CA LYS A 73 6.29 -21.65 -15.43
C LYS A 73 7.50 -20.80 -15.08
N THR A 74 7.31 -19.62 -14.49
CA THR A 74 8.40 -18.69 -14.18
C THR A 74 9.40 -19.32 -13.21
N PRO A 75 10.68 -19.47 -13.60
CA PRO A 75 11.71 -20.03 -12.73
C PRO A 75 12.22 -18.97 -11.74
N VAL A 76 12.80 -19.39 -10.62
CA VAL A 76 13.29 -18.50 -9.57
C VAL A 76 14.38 -17.54 -10.06
N TRP A 77 15.28 -18.00 -10.93
CA TRP A 77 16.34 -17.13 -11.48
C TRP A 77 15.77 -15.94 -12.26
N LEU A 78 14.64 -16.13 -12.97
CA LEU A 78 13.97 -15.03 -13.67
C LEU A 78 13.38 -14.03 -12.68
N LEU A 79 12.84 -14.48 -11.54
CA LEU A 79 12.36 -13.58 -10.47
C LEU A 79 13.50 -12.71 -9.93
N VAL A 80 14.71 -13.26 -9.80
CA VAL A 80 15.89 -12.48 -9.42
C VAL A 80 16.25 -11.46 -10.50
N LEU A 81 16.22 -11.84 -11.79
CA LEU A 81 16.49 -10.93 -12.90
C LEU A 81 15.47 -9.78 -13.00
N LEU A 82 14.26 -9.96 -12.51
CA LEU A 82 13.26 -8.89 -12.44
C LEU A 82 13.73 -7.69 -11.60
N THR A 83 14.76 -7.83 -10.77
CA THR A 83 15.41 -6.70 -10.07
C THR A 83 15.86 -5.59 -11.04
N ALA A 84 16.36 -5.96 -12.23
CA ALA A 84 16.74 -4.98 -13.24
C ALA A 84 15.52 -4.19 -13.76
N PHE A 85 14.38 -4.84 -13.89
CA PHE A 85 13.13 -4.17 -14.27
C PHE A 85 12.60 -3.27 -13.13
N VAL A 86 12.72 -3.72 -11.87
CA VAL A 86 12.38 -2.88 -10.71
C VAL A 86 13.21 -1.59 -10.74
N TYR A 87 14.51 -1.69 -10.99
CA TYR A 87 15.37 -0.52 -11.12
C TYR A 87 14.94 0.37 -12.30
N GLY A 88 14.70 -0.20 -13.48
CA GLY A 88 14.23 0.55 -14.66
C GLY A 88 12.89 1.26 -14.40
N PHE A 89 11.90 0.55 -13.86
CA PHE A 89 10.58 1.12 -13.53
C PHE A 89 10.62 2.11 -12.36
N SER A 90 11.62 2.04 -11.49
CA SER A 90 11.81 3.03 -10.43
C SER A 90 12.28 4.39 -10.95
N GLN A 91 12.81 4.46 -12.18
CA GLN A 91 13.25 5.70 -12.81
C GLN A 91 12.15 6.39 -13.62
N VAL A 92 11.01 5.74 -13.85
CA VAL A 92 9.96 6.25 -14.75
C VAL A 92 8.66 6.50 -13.98
N LEU A 93 7.90 7.49 -14.45
CA LEU A 93 6.58 7.86 -13.90
C LEU A 93 6.61 8.20 -12.40
N ASN A 94 7.66 8.87 -11.98
CA ASN A 94 7.75 9.49 -10.67
C ASN A 94 7.09 10.88 -10.74
N THR A 95 6.00 11.07 -10.02
CA THR A 95 5.22 12.32 -10.09
C THR A 95 5.24 13.00 -8.73
N PRO A 96 6.02 14.09 -8.55
CA PRO A 96 6.07 14.83 -7.31
C PRO A 96 4.91 15.83 -7.23
N ILE A 97 3.70 15.38 -6.87
CA ILE A 97 2.55 16.29 -6.72
C ILE A 97 2.51 16.83 -5.28
N VAL A 98 2.32 15.98 -4.29
CA VAL A 98 2.37 16.31 -2.84
C VAL A 98 3.30 15.34 -2.14
N THR A 99 3.23 14.09 -2.54
CA THR A 99 4.17 13.01 -2.24
C THR A 99 4.61 12.41 -3.57
N VAL A 100 5.82 11.85 -3.62
CA VAL A 100 6.30 11.23 -4.85
C VAL A 100 5.51 9.95 -5.12
N TYR A 101 4.61 10.01 -6.09
CA TYR A 101 3.93 8.82 -6.60
C TYR A 101 4.83 8.10 -7.59
N ARG A 102 5.12 6.85 -7.30
CA ARG A 102 6.01 6.00 -8.10
C ARG A 102 5.20 5.02 -8.95
N PHE A 103 4.44 5.54 -9.89
CA PHE A 103 3.51 4.73 -10.70
C PHE A 103 4.21 3.63 -11.49
N GLY A 104 5.44 3.85 -11.93
CA GLY A 104 6.23 2.84 -12.64
C GLY A 104 6.43 1.58 -11.80
N ILE A 105 7.01 1.73 -10.61
CA ILE A 105 7.27 0.58 -9.72
C ILE A 105 5.97 -0.03 -9.17
N TYR A 106 4.96 0.79 -8.86
CA TYR A 106 3.68 0.27 -8.37
C TYR A 106 2.98 -0.57 -9.44
N GLY A 107 2.97 -0.09 -10.70
CA GLY A 107 2.43 -0.83 -11.82
C GLY A 107 3.19 -2.12 -12.07
N PHE A 108 4.52 -2.08 -12.07
CA PHE A 108 5.34 -3.26 -12.22
C PHE A 108 5.02 -4.31 -11.14
N CYS A 109 5.00 -3.91 -9.87
CA CYS A 109 4.67 -4.82 -8.77
C CYS A 109 3.24 -5.38 -8.88
N PHE A 110 2.26 -4.54 -9.27
CA PHE A 110 0.88 -4.96 -9.45
C PHE A 110 0.73 -6.01 -10.55
N PHE A 111 1.30 -5.74 -11.73
CA PHE A 111 1.22 -6.68 -12.85
C PHE A 111 2.03 -7.95 -12.60
N THR A 112 3.20 -7.86 -11.97
CA THR A 112 3.98 -9.03 -11.56
C THR A 112 3.22 -9.88 -10.53
N GLY A 113 2.53 -9.23 -9.59
CA GLY A 113 1.63 -9.87 -8.65
C GLY A 113 0.55 -10.70 -9.35
N TYR A 114 -0.10 -10.11 -10.36
CA TYR A 114 -1.14 -10.80 -11.12
C TYR A 114 -0.58 -11.88 -12.06
N PHE A 115 0.41 -11.57 -12.90
CA PHE A 115 0.86 -12.48 -13.94
C PHE A 115 1.77 -13.61 -13.45
N ILE A 116 2.45 -13.43 -12.32
CA ILE A 116 3.44 -14.38 -11.82
C ILE A 116 3.07 -14.90 -10.44
N PHE A 117 2.90 -14.03 -9.44
CA PHE A 117 2.71 -14.46 -8.06
C PHE A 117 1.29 -14.91 -7.71
N SER A 118 0.33 -14.79 -8.63
CA SER A 118 -0.99 -15.40 -8.49
C SER A 118 -0.97 -16.93 -8.67
N HIS A 119 0.13 -17.48 -9.16
CA HIS A 119 0.33 -18.92 -9.32
C HIS A 119 0.98 -19.52 -8.08
N ASP A 120 0.29 -20.44 -7.44
CA ASP A 120 0.76 -21.13 -6.24
C ASP A 120 2.07 -21.88 -6.47
N GLU A 121 2.27 -22.43 -7.66
CA GLU A 121 3.47 -23.16 -8.08
C GLU A 121 4.72 -22.27 -8.07
N VAL A 122 4.57 -21.00 -8.44
CA VAL A 122 5.68 -20.03 -8.41
C VAL A 122 6.06 -19.71 -6.98
N VAL A 123 5.07 -19.44 -6.13
CA VAL A 123 5.30 -19.12 -4.73
C VAL A 123 5.85 -20.35 -3.97
N GLU A 124 5.41 -21.55 -4.33
CA GLU A 124 5.96 -22.80 -3.80
C GLU A 124 7.44 -22.99 -4.17
N ARG A 125 7.81 -22.75 -5.45
CA ARG A 125 9.22 -22.77 -5.87
C ARG A 125 10.04 -21.72 -5.13
N LEU A 126 9.47 -20.51 -4.94
CA LEU A 126 10.12 -19.42 -4.22
C LEU A 126 10.36 -19.78 -2.75
N SER A 127 9.41 -20.46 -2.10
CA SER A 127 9.48 -20.84 -0.68
C SER A 127 10.68 -21.76 -0.36
N LYS A 128 11.14 -22.55 -1.33
CA LYS A 128 12.34 -23.41 -1.19
C LYS A 128 13.62 -22.60 -1.00
N TRP A 129 13.65 -21.37 -1.50
CA TRP A 129 14.78 -20.44 -1.43
C TRP A 129 14.63 -19.39 -0.33
N CYS A 130 13.66 -19.56 0.57
CA CYS A 130 13.31 -18.61 1.62
C CYS A 130 14.53 -18.14 2.43
N GLY A 131 15.41 -19.06 2.86
CA GLY A 131 16.60 -18.72 3.65
C GLY A 131 17.55 -17.78 2.92
N ILE A 132 17.78 -18.02 1.62
CA ILE A 132 18.66 -17.20 0.80
C ILE A 132 18.04 -15.79 0.62
N PHE A 133 16.75 -15.71 0.34
CA PHE A 133 16.10 -14.41 0.20
C PHE A 133 16.10 -13.61 1.51
N LEU A 134 15.92 -14.26 2.65
CA LEU A 134 16.02 -13.60 3.96
C LEU A 134 17.44 -13.06 4.23
N ILE A 135 18.48 -13.86 3.94
CA ILE A 135 19.87 -13.43 4.10
C ILE A 135 20.20 -12.24 3.21
N VAL A 136 19.84 -12.32 1.92
CA VAL A 136 20.09 -11.22 0.97
C VAL A 136 19.34 -9.98 1.37
N THR A 137 18.06 -10.09 1.77
CA THR A 137 17.26 -8.97 2.26
C THR A 137 17.88 -8.37 3.53
N GLY A 138 18.31 -9.19 4.48
CA GLY A 138 18.95 -8.71 5.70
C GLY A 138 20.27 -7.98 5.40
N ALA A 139 21.12 -8.57 4.58
CA ALA A 139 22.39 -7.96 4.18
C ALA A 139 22.22 -6.65 3.44
N THR A 140 21.33 -6.61 2.42
CA THR A 140 21.05 -5.38 1.65
C THR A 140 20.34 -4.32 2.48
N GLY A 141 19.47 -4.72 3.41
CA GLY A 141 18.79 -3.80 4.33
C GLY A 141 19.77 -3.17 5.32
N ILE A 142 20.67 -3.94 5.92
CA ILE A 142 21.72 -3.42 6.81
C ILE A 142 22.64 -2.49 6.04
N PHE A 143 23.10 -2.90 4.85
CA PHE A 143 23.94 -2.05 4.00
C PHE A 143 23.24 -0.73 3.67
N TYR A 144 21.98 -0.78 3.21
CA TYR A 144 21.21 0.41 2.85
C TYR A 144 21.00 1.35 4.04
N THR A 145 20.68 0.80 5.21
CA THR A 145 20.46 1.59 6.42
C THR A 145 21.74 2.27 6.90
N ILE A 146 22.88 1.58 6.91
CA ILE A 146 24.17 2.15 7.35
C ILE A 146 24.67 3.20 6.36
N TYR A 147 24.60 2.89 5.05
CA TYR A 147 25.16 3.76 4.02
C TYR A 147 24.38 5.08 3.86
N TYR A 148 23.05 5.01 4.01
CA TYR A 148 22.18 6.19 3.88
C TYR A 148 21.64 6.69 5.23
N PHE A 149 22.35 6.38 6.32
CA PHE A 149 21.93 6.81 7.65
C PHE A 149 21.91 8.35 7.76
N GLY A 150 20.73 8.88 8.16
CA GLY A 150 20.51 10.33 8.27
C GLY A 150 20.06 11.02 6.97
N GLU A 151 20.07 10.32 5.84
CA GLU A 151 19.56 10.87 4.59
C GLU A 151 18.03 10.79 4.52
N ASN A 152 17.42 11.58 3.63
CA ASN A 152 15.99 11.52 3.42
C ASN A 152 15.62 10.37 2.46
N TYR A 153 15.09 9.29 3.01
CA TYR A 153 14.70 8.09 2.25
C TYR A 153 13.52 8.30 1.28
N ALA A 154 12.80 9.42 1.40
CA ALA A 154 11.63 9.71 0.58
C ALA A 154 11.96 10.50 -0.70
N VAL A 155 13.20 10.93 -0.89
CA VAL A 155 13.62 11.75 -2.03
C VAL A 155 14.69 11.05 -2.87
N GLU A 156 14.80 11.46 -4.14
CA GLU A 156 15.90 11.08 -5.00
C GLU A 156 17.21 11.74 -4.55
N PRO A 157 18.36 11.08 -4.71
CA PRO A 157 18.58 9.77 -5.33
C PRO A 157 18.41 8.58 -4.38
N VAL A 158 18.20 8.78 -3.08
CA VAL A 158 18.17 7.70 -2.08
C VAL A 158 17.03 6.74 -2.34
N LEU A 159 15.88 7.26 -2.77
CA LEU A 159 14.66 6.51 -3.01
C LEU A 159 14.76 5.50 -4.17
N ASN A 160 15.47 5.84 -5.26
CA ASN A 160 15.46 5.09 -6.53
C ASN A 160 16.84 4.57 -6.96
N ASN A 161 17.83 4.57 -6.05
CA ASN A 161 19.12 3.97 -6.32
C ASN A 161 19.07 2.44 -6.42
N LEU A 162 20.12 1.84 -6.96
CA LEU A 162 20.19 0.40 -7.16
C LEU A 162 20.10 -0.40 -5.84
N PRO A 163 20.81 -0.04 -4.74
CA PRO A 163 20.64 -0.69 -3.44
C PRO A 163 19.22 -0.66 -2.90
N ALA A 164 18.52 0.47 -3.02
CA ALA A 164 17.11 0.57 -2.60
C ALA A 164 16.22 -0.38 -3.39
N CYS A 165 16.42 -0.46 -4.71
CA CYS A 165 15.63 -1.35 -5.58
C CYS A 165 15.92 -2.83 -5.31
N ILE A 166 17.18 -3.21 -5.05
CA ILE A 166 17.55 -4.57 -4.66
C ILE A 166 16.90 -4.91 -3.33
N TYR A 167 17.06 -4.07 -2.31
CA TYR A 167 16.47 -4.29 -1.00
C TYR A 167 14.94 -4.43 -1.09
N CYS A 168 14.28 -3.51 -1.82
CA CYS A 168 12.83 -3.55 -2.02
C CYS A 168 12.36 -4.86 -2.66
N TRP A 169 12.98 -5.25 -3.78
CA TRP A 169 12.55 -6.44 -4.51
C TRP A 169 12.82 -7.73 -3.75
N PHE A 170 14.02 -7.88 -3.21
CA PHE A 170 14.35 -9.05 -2.40
C PHE A 170 13.52 -9.15 -1.13
N SER A 171 13.11 -8.02 -0.52
CA SER A 171 12.16 -8.02 0.58
C SER A 171 10.80 -8.58 0.18
N ILE A 172 10.29 -8.22 -1.00
CA ILE A 172 9.03 -8.77 -1.53
C ILE A 172 9.16 -10.29 -1.71
N LEU A 173 10.24 -10.76 -2.35
CA LEU A 173 10.49 -12.19 -2.57
C LEU A 173 10.64 -12.94 -1.24
N ALA A 174 11.36 -12.37 -0.27
CA ALA A 174 11.56 -12.95 1.06
C ALA A 174 10.23 -13.07 1.83
N ILE A 175 9.41 -12.02 1.82
CA ILE A 175 8.10 -12.02 2.49
C ILE A 175 7.17 -13.07 1.87
N LEU A 176 7.07 -13.13 0.55
CA LEU A 176 6.24 -14.13 -0.14
C LEU A 176 6.71 -15.56 0.17
N ALA A 177 8.03 -15.80 0.10
CA ALA A 177 8.62 -17.11 0.42
C ALA A 177 8.39 -17.50 1.87
N PHE A 178 8.60 -16.57 2.81
CA PHE A 178 8.41 -16.78 4.24
C PHE A 178 6.95 -17.06 4.59
N MET A 179 6.04 -16.26 4.08
CA MET A 179 4.60 -16.43 4.33
C MET A 179 4.09 -17.75 3.77
N LYS A 180 4.54 -18.16 2.57
CA LYS A 180 4.17 -19.47 2.01
C LYS A 180 4.70 -20.61 2.87
N LYS A 181 5.94 -20.52 3.36
CA LYS A 181 6.60 -21.59 4.12
C LYS A 181 6.13 -21.71 5.56
N TYR A 182 5.94 -20.57 6.25
CA TYR A 182 5.68 -20.52 7.69
C TYR A 182 4.34 -19.88 8.05
N GLY A 183 3.82 -18.99 7.22
CA GLY A 183 2.60 -18.22 7.51
C GLY A 183 1.32 -18.84 6.92
N ASN A 184 1.42 -19.92 6.13
CA ASN A 184 0.29 -20.56 5.48
C ASN A 184 -0.49 -21.49 6.44
N SER A 185 -0.81 -20.99 7.64
CA SER A 185 -1.62 -21.70 8.61
C SER A 185 -2.95 -20.97 8.83
N GLU A 186 -4.05 -21.67 8.61
CA GLU A 186 -5.38 -21.15 8.95
C GLU A 186 -5.69 -21.38 10.43
N ASN A 187 -5.56 -20.34 11.25
CA ASN A 187 -6.06 -20.33 12.60
C ASN A 187 -7.25 -19.34 12.75
N LYS A 188 -7.94 -19.40 13.90
CA LYS A 188 -9.09 -18.52 14.17
C LYS A 188 -8.72 -17.03 14.11
N VAL A 189 -7.52 -16.67 14.58
CA VAL A 189 -7.01 -15.30 14.61
C VAL A 189 -6.73 -14.81 13.19
N SER A 190 -6.00 -15.59 12.39
CA SER A 190 -5.70 -15.26 10.99
C SER A 190 -6.97 -15.05 10.18
N ARG A 191 -7.96 -15.93 10.33
CA ARG A 191 -9.26 -15.81 9.64
C ARG A 191 -10.05 -14.58 10.09
N TRP A 192 -10.02 -14.27 11.38
CA TRP A 192 -10.66 -13.07 11.93
C TRP A 192 -9.99 -11.79 11.43
N MET A 193 -8.65 -11.73 11.46
CA MET A 193 -7.85 -10.62 10.94
C MET A 193 -8.10 -10.39 9.44
N SER A 194 -8.08 -11.46 8.64
CA SER A 194 -8.32 -11.41 7.19
C SER A 194 -9.68 -10.79 6.86
N LYS A 195 -10.73 -11.16 7.60
CA LYS A 195 -12.07 -10.59 7.38
C LYS A 195 -12.16 -9.11 7.68
N LYS A 196 -11.33 -8.59 8.59
CA LYS A 196 -11.36 -7.19 9.05
C LYS A 196 -10.25 -6.33 8.46
N SER A 197 -9.30 -6.93 7.74
CA SER A 197 -8.09 -6.27 7.21
C SER A 197 -8.40 -5.03 6.38
N TRP A 198 -9.44 -5.08 5.54
CA TRP A 198 -9.88 -3.94 4.75
C TRP A 198 -10.33 -2.76 5.64
N GLY A 199 -11.15 -3.02 6.64
CA GLY A 199 -11.61 -1.98 7.56
C GLY A 199 -10.49 -1.43 8.43
N ILE A 200 -9.59 -2.28 8.91
CA ILE A 200 -8.39 -1.85 9.62
C ILE A 200 -7.56 -0.91 8.73
N TYR A 201 -7.35 -1.28 7.47
CA TYR A 201 -6.63 -0.45 6.52
C TYR A 201 -7.31 0.91 6.28
N VAL A 202 -8.63 0.96 6.17
CA VAL A 202 -9.35 2.22 5.93
C VAL A 202 -9.31 3.15 7.16
N PHE A 203 -9.41 2.60 8.37
CA PHE A 203 -9.60 3.40 9.59
C PHE A 203 -8.35 3.61 10.45
N HIS A 204 -7.24 2.87 10.23
CA HIS A 204 -6.05 2.94 11.09
C HIS A 204 -5.49 4.37 11.20
N TYR A 205 -5.43 5.10 10.09
CA TYR A 205 -4.86 6.44 10.09
C TYR A 205 -5.73 7.45 10.82
N LEU A 206 -7.04 7.37 10.69
CA LEU A 206 -7.95 8.26 11.41
C LEU A 206 -7.76 8.10 12.93
N SER A 207 -7.70 6.87 13.38
CA SER A 207 -7.46 6.53 14.79
C SER A 207 -6.11 7.04 15.29
N LEU A 208 -5.07 6.77 14.50
CA LEU A 208 -3.70 7.21 14.76
C LEU A 208 -3.63 8.75 14.87
N ALA A 209 -4.17 9.45 13.88
CA ALA A 209 -4.13 10.91 13.79
C ALA A 209 -4.90 11.56 14.96
N CYS A 210 -6.08 11.04 15.30
CA CYS A 210 -6.86 11.53 16.43
C CYS A 210 -6.07 11.41 17.75
N VAL A 211 -5.53 10.23 18.03
CA VAL A 211 -4.81 10.02 19.29
C VAL A 211 -3.51 10.83 19.33
N ALA A 212 -2.76 10.89 18.23
CA ALA A 212 -1.56 11.71 18.14
C ALA A 212 -1.85 13.20 18.40
N TYR A 213 -2.96 13.73 17.83
CA TYR A 213 -3.40 15.09 18.07
C TYR A 213 -3.74 15.36 19.54
N TYR A 214 -4.54 14.49 20.16
CA TYR A 214 -4.90 14.66 21.57
C TYR A 214 -3.69 14.53 22.50
N LEU A 215 -2.77 13.61 22.24
CA LEU A 215 -1.53 13.50 23.02
C LEU A 215 -0.69 14.78 22.91
N ARG A 216 -0.60 15.35 21.72
CA ARG A 216 0.10 16.62 21.53
C ARG A 216 -0.54 17.78 22.30
N CYS A 217 -1.89 17.81 22.36
CA CYS A 217 -2.60 18.92 23.03
C CYS A 217 -2.61 18.78 24.54
N PHE A 218 -2.72 17.57 25.10
CA PHE A 218 -2.98 17.34 26.52
C PHE A 218 -1.85 16.63 27.26
N ALA A 219 -0.88 16.08 26.56
CA ALA A 219 0.19 15.27 27.14
C ALA A 219 1.54 15.47 26.40
N SER A 220 1.87 16.72 26.09
CA SER A 220 3.09 17.11 25.36
C SER A 220 4.40 16.72 26.06
N GLU A 221 4.36 16.50 27.37
CA GLU A 221 5.49 16.11 28.21
C GLU A 221 5.85 14.62 28.14
N LEU A 222 5.04 13.80 27.45
CA LEU A 222 5.31 12.36 27.34
C LEU A 222 6.55 12.08 26.50
N SER A 223 7.33 11.09 26.94
CA SER A 223 8.48 10.64 26.16
C SER A 223 8.05 10.10 24.80
N ALA A 224 8.88 10.30 23.76
CA ALA A 224 8.61 9.85 22.40
C ALA A 224 8.28 8.35 22.34
N GLY A 225 8.97 7.51 23.13
CA GLY A 225 8.70 6.08 23.19
C GLY A 225 7.27 5.73 23.63
N ILE A 226 6.76 6.41 24.66
CA ILE A 226 5.38 6.21 25.13
C ILE A 226 4.39 6.65 24.04
N VAL A 227 4.63 7.81 23.44
CA VAL A 227 3.79 8.33 22.34
C VAL A 227 3.71 7.32 21.18
N TYR A 228 4.85 6.76 20.73
CA TYR A 228 4.87 5.75 19.67
C TYR A 228 4.07 4.50 20.03
N ILE A 229 4.21 4.00 21.26
CA ILE A 229 3.48 2.80 21.71
C ILE A 229 1.98 3.08 21.76
N VAL A 230 1.55 4.18 22.38
CA VAL A 230 0.13 4.53 22.51
C VAL A 230 -0.51 4.77 21.14
N VAL A 231 0.15 5.52 20.27
CA VAL A 231 -0.33 5.79 18.91
C VAL A 231 -0.38 4.50 18.07
N GLY A 232 0.63 3.63 18.19
CA GLY A 232 0.66 2.33 17.52
C GLY A 232 -0.49 1.41 17.94
N ILE A 233 -0.73 1.30 19.26
CA ILE A 233 -1.86 0.51 19.78
C ILE A 233 -3.20 1.12 19.33
N SER A 234 -3.33 2.44 19.36
CA SER A 234 -4.54 3.13 18.94
C SER A 234 -4.87 2.93 17.47
N ALA A 235 -3.85 2.83 16.62
CA ALA A 235 -4.05 2.57 15.19
C ALA A 235 -4.81 1.26 14.94
N PHE A 236 -4.51 0.21 15.71
CA PHE A 236 -5.21 -1.07 15.62
C PHE A 236 -6.52 -1.09 16.38
N ALA A 237 -6.51 -0.75 17.66
CA ALA A 237 -7.69 -0.81 18.53
C ALA A 237 -8.79 0.14 18.04
N GLY A 238 -8.42 1.37 17.70
CA GLY A 238 -9.37 2.34 17.19
C GLY A 238 -9.89 2.00 15.80
N ALA A 239 -9.05 1.45 14.91
CA ALA A 239 -9.50 0.96 13.61
C ALA A 239 -10.52 -0.18 13.74
N LEU A 240 -10.30 -1.10 14.68
CA LEU A 240 -11.25 -2.18 14.98
C LEU A 240 -12.55 -1.63 15.55
N LEU A 241 -12.47 -0.67 16.46
CA LEU A 241 -13.65 0.00 17.04
C LEU A 241 -14.48 0.69 15.93
N LEU A 242 -13.82 1.48 15.09
CA LEU A 242 -14.47 2.15 13.96
C LEU A 242 -15.08 1.15 12.98
N TYR A 243 -14.37 0.05 12.69
CA TYR A 243 -14.93 -1.03 11.88
C TYR A 243 -16.21 -1.60 12.47
N GLU A 244 -16.23 -1.91 13.78
CA GLU A 244 -17.44 -2.45 14.44
C GLU A 244 -18.60 -1.47 14.41
N ILE A 245 -18.35 -0.18 14.62
CA ILE A 245 -19.39 0.87 14.56
C ILE A 245 -19.92 0.99 13.12
N ILE A 246 -19.02 1.18 12.15
CA ILE A 246 -19.39 1.43 10.75
C ILE A 246 -20.05 0.20 10.11
N SER A 247 -19.62 -1.01 10.45
CA SER A 247 -20.21 -2.24 9.92
C SER A 247 -21.68 -2.44 10.32
N ARG A 248 -22.15 -1.77 11.39
CA ARG A 248 -23.54 -1.82 11.85
C ARG A 248 -24.45 -0.82 11.14
N ILE A 249 -23.90 0.21 10.49
CA ILE A 249 -24.68 1.26 9.80
C ILE A 249 -24.88 0.85 8.34
N PRO A 250 -26.11 0.49 7.90
CA PRO A 250 -26.36 -0.19 6.62
C PRO A 250 -25.84 0.54 5.39
N ILE A 251 -26.00 1.85 5.30
CA ILE A 251 -25.59 2.67 4.15
C ILE A 251 -24.07 2.83 4.15
N ILE A 252 -23.50 3.22 5.28
CA ILE A 252 -22.07 3.53 5.39
C ILE A 252 -21.23 2.26 5.22
N ARG A 253 -21.63 1.12 5.80
CA ARG A 253 -20.93 -0.15 5.62
C ARG A 253 -20.85 -0.59 4.16
N TRP A 254 -21.92 -0.36 3.39
CA TRP A 254 -21.94 -0.68 1.97
C TRP A 254 -21.01 0.25 1.17
N CYS A 255 -21.06 1.56 1.42
CA CYS A 255 -20.24 2.55 0.72
C CYS A 255 -18.74 2.45 1.06
N VAL A 256 -18.39 2.22 2.33
CA VAL A 256 -17.01 2.27 2.82
C VAL A 256 -16.36 0.89 2.89
N LEU A 257 -17.08 -0.10 3.40
CA LEU A 257 -16.56 -1.45 3.61
C LEU A 257 -16.95 -2.44 2.51
N GLY A 258 -17.86 -2.08 1.61
CA GLY A 258 -18.36 -2.98 0.56
C GLY A 258 -19.22 -4.14 1.08
N LEU A 259 -19.60 -4.11 2.36
CA LEU A 259 -20.35 -5.19 3.00
C LEU A 259 -21.82 -5.16 2.60
N LYS A 260 -22.30 -6.21 1.91
CA LYS A 260 -23.71 -6.39 1.59
C LYS A 260 -24.52 -6.72 2.86
N LYS A 261 -25.82 -6.45 2.80
CA LYS A 261 -26.76 -6.84 3.86
C LYS A 261 -26.78 -8.37 3.94
N GLU A 262 -26.44 -8.95 5.08
CA GLU A 262 -26.68 -10.38 5.30
C GLU A 262 -28.18 -10.65 5.13
N LYS A 263 -28.54 -11.48 4.17
CA LYS A 263 -29.90 -12.03 4.11
C LYS A 263 -30.05 -12.86 5.38
N LYS A 264 -30.88 -12.42 6.31
CA LYS A 264 -31.36 -13.30 7.37
C LYS A 264 -32.05 -14.46 6.67
N HIS A 265 -31.42 -15.62 6.69
CA HIS A 265 -32.15 -16.86 6.41
C HIS A 265 -33.15 -17.02 7.56
N VAL A 266 -34.42 -16.75 7.24
CA VAL A 266 -35.58 -17.09 8.07
C VAL A 266 -35.80 -18.59 7.91
#